data_16c2c59ac44b96336b4c5ddc13645e4f
#
_entry.id   16c2c59ac44b96336b4c5ddc13645e4f
#
_cell.length_a   1.000
_cell.length_b   1.000
_cell.length_c   1.000
_cell.angle_alpha   90.00
_cell.angle_beta   90.00
_cell.angle_gamma   90.00
#
_symmetry.space_group_name_H-M   'P 1'
#
loop_
_entity.id
_entity.type
_entity.pdbx_description
1 polymer ?
#
loop_
_entity_poly.entity_id
_entity_poly.type
_entity_poly.pdbx_seq_one_letter_code
_entity_poly.pdbx_strand_id
1 'polypeptide(L)'
;MKNTFIAISSAGPNRNPSKGTREQPFWDDHAAFIDQLLDEGFVLMGGPLVDEAEMPHGALLIVNAQDENEVREKLKNDPWFEKGILKLESVNRWQIFIDERK
;
A
#
# COMPACT_ATOMS: atom_id res chain seq x y z
N MET A 1 -14.55 1.99 -16.74
CA MET A 1 -14.92 2.63 -15.47
C MET A 1 -14.05 2.10 -14.36
N LYS A 2 -13.54 2.98 -13.53
CA LYS A 2 -12.67 2.55 -12.41
C LYS A 2 -13.48 2.30 -11.16
N ASN A 3 -13.01 1.36 -10.37
CA ASN A 3 -13.60 0.99 -9.09
C ASN A 3 -12.59 1.25 -7.97
N THR A 4 -13.09 1.37 -6.76
CA THR A 4 -12.25 1.55 -5.58
C THR A 4 -11.93 0.19 -4.98
N PHE A 5 -10.66 -0.02 -4.62
CA PHE A 5 -10.19 -1.25 -4.00
C PHE A 5 -9.39 -0.92 -2.74
N ILE A 6 -9.40 -1.86 -1.81
CA ILE A 6 -8.53 -1.83 -0.64
C ILE A 6 -7.47 -2.89 -0.83
N ALA A 7 -6.20 -2.46 -0.78
CA ALA A 7 -5.06 -3.36 -0.84
C ALA A 7 -4.41 -3.39 0.54
N ILE A 8 -4.33 -4.57 1.13
CA ILE A 8 -3.73 -4.74 2.45
C ILE A 8 -2.46 -5.55 2.30
N SER A 9 -1.39 -5.06 2.91
CA SER A 9 -0.10 -5.72 2.91
C SER A 9 0.38 -5.93 4.34
N SER A 10 1.30 -6.86 4.50
CA SER A 10 1.95 -7.16 5.77
C SER A 10 3.45 -7.07 5.61
N ALA A 11 4.18 -7.20 6.72
CA ALA A 11 5.64 -7.20 6.68
C ALA A 11 6.12 -8.38 5.83
N GLY A 12 6.98 -8.10 4.86
CA GLY A 12 7.59 -9.13 4.04
C GLY A 12 8.76 -9.79 4.77
N PRO A 13 9.32 -10.86 4.18
CA PRO A 13 10.40 -11.61 4.83
C PRO A 13 11.69 -10.81 5.01
N ASN A 14 11.87 -9.75 4.24
CA ASN A 14 13.09 -8.95 4.28
C ASN A 14 12.93 -7.63 5.05
N ARG A 15 11.77 -7.41 5.67
CA ARG A 15 11.60 -6.25 6.51
C ARG A 15 12.42 -6.40 7.79
N ASN A 16 13.16 -5.35 8.13
CA ASN A 16 13.95 -5.34 9.36
C ASN A 16 13.07 -4.91 10.54
N PRO A 17 12.72 -5.83 11.46
CA PRO A 17 11.81 -5.50 12.57
C PRO A 17 12.40 -4.55 13.59
N SER A 18 13.71 -4.32 13.57
CA SER A 18 14.35 -3.41 14.51
C SER A 18 14.39 -1.97 14.01
N LYS A 19 13.88 -1.71 12.79
CA LYS A 19 13.89 -0.38 12.19
C LYS A 19 12.49 0.09 11.88
N GLY A 20 12.29 1.40 11.96
CA GLY A 20 11.01 2.02 11.59
C GLY A 20 10.79 2.00 10.08
N THR A 21 9.60 2.45 9.68
CA THR A 21 9.19 2.43 8.27
C THR A 21 10.16 3.21 7.37
N ARG A 22 10.52 4.42 7.77
CA ARG A 22 11.39 5.27 6.94
C ARG A 22 12.84 4.83 6.95
N GLU A 23 13.20 3.92 7.83
CA GLU A 23 14.56 3.41 7.97
C GLU A 23 14.76 2.09 7.26
N GLN A 24 13.68 1.53 6.70
CA GLN A 24 13.78 0.29 5.92
C GLN A 24 14.58 0.51 4.64
N PRO A 25 15.28 -0.53 4.16
CA PRO A 25 15.98 -0.41 2.87
C PRO A 25 15.00 0.00 1.76
N PHE A 26 15.50 0.73 0.79
CA PHE A 26 14.73 1.16 -0.39
C PHE A 26 13.57 2.10 -0.07
N TRP A 27 13.62 2.78 1.09
CA TRP A 27 12.56 3.73 1.45
C TRP A 27 12.37 4.82 0.39
N ASP A 28 13.48 5.43 -0.07
CA ASP A 28 13.37 6.52 -1.03
C ASP A 28 12.75 6.06 -2.35
N ASP A 29 13.11 4.86 -2.80
CA ASP A 29 12.54 4.30 -4.03
C ASP A 29 11.07 3.97 -3.87
N HIS A 30 10.69 3.41 -2.71
CA HIS A 30 9.29 3.13 -2.40
C HIS A 30 8.47 4.41 -2.35
N ALA A 31 8.97 5.43 -1.64
CA ALA A 31 8.26 6.70 -1.50
C ALA A 31 8.05 7.38 -2.86
N ALA A 32 9.08 7.36 -3.71
CA ALA A 32 8.97 7.94 -5.06
C ALA A 32 7.94 7.18 -5.90
N PHE A 33 7.91 5.85 -5.79
CA PHE A 33 6.93 5.04 -6.51
C PHE A 33 5.51 5.37 -6.08
N ILE A 34 5.26 5.47 -4.77
CA ILE A 34 3.94 5.81 -4.24
C ILE A 34 3.53 7.23 -4.67
N ASP A 35 4.46 8.18 -4.62
CA ASP A 35 4.17 9.55 -5.07
C ASP A 35 3.73 9.57 -6.54
N GLN A 36 4.36 8.76 -7.37
CA GLN A 36 3.97 8.65 -8.78
C GLN A 36 2.55 8.10 -8.91
N LEU A 37 2.21 7.09 -8.12
CA LEU A 37 0.85 6.51 -8.15
C LEU A 37 -0.20 7.50 -7.64
N LEU A 38 0.17 8.36 -6.69
CA LEU A 38 -0.71 9.45 -6.23
C LEU A 38 -0.94 10.45 -7.36
N ASP A 39 0.13 10.84 -8.06
CA ASP A 39 0.02 11.79 -9.16
C ASP A 39 -0.84 11.26 -10.30
N GLU A 40 -0.79 9.95 -10.55
CA GLU A 40 -1.61 9.31 -11.58
C GLU A 40 -3.06 9.16 -11.17
N GLY A 41 -3.39 9.37 -9.91
CA GLY A 41 -4.75 9.14 -9.40
C GLY A 41 -5.05 7.67 -9.12
N PHE A 42 -4.04 6.81 -9.15
CA PHE A 42 -4.22 5.40 -8.81
C PHE A 42 -4.37 5.21 -7.31
N VAL A 43 -3.45 5.76 -6.52
CA VAL A 43 -3.56 5.73 -5.06
C VAL A 43 -4.33 6.96 -4.59
N LEU A 44 -5.37 6.75 -3.80
CA LEU A 44 -6.17 7.83 -3.23
C LEU A 44 -5.71 8.21 -1.84
N MET A 45 -5.41 7.23 -1.01
CA MET A 45 -4.86 7.43 0.32
C MET A 45 -4.31 6.11 0.83
N GLY A 46 -3.49 6.18 1.86
CA GLY A 46 -2.93 4.99 2.47
C GLY A 46 -1.97 5.32 3.57
N GLY A 47 -1.52 4.30 4.25
CA GLY A 47 -0.57 4.44 5.33
C GLY A 47 -0.33 3.13 6.06
N PRO A 48 0.58 3.15 7.03
CA PRO A 48 0.87 1.94 7.80
C PRO A 48 -0.28 1.60 8.73
N LEU A 49 -0.49 0.30 8.92
CA LEU A 49 -1.35 -0.22 9.98
C LEU A 49 -0.48 -0.38 11.21
N VAL A 50 -0.92 0.19 12.32
CA VAL A 50 -0.11 0.20 13.55
C VAL A 50 -0.87 -0.45 14.69
N ASP A 51 -0.11 -1.01 15.65
CA ASP A 51 -0.69 -1.58 16.85
C ASP A 51 -0.83 -0.50 17.94
N GLU A 52 -1.23 -0.91 19.15
CA GLU A 52 -1.42 0.03 20.26
C GLU A 52 -0.15 0.77 20.65
N ALA A 53 1.00 0.19 20.39
CA ALA A 53 2.30 0.83 20.64
C ALA A 53 2.78 1.66 19.44
N GLU A 54 1.90 1.87 18.45
CA GLU A 54 2.18 2.58 17.21
C GLU A 54 3.27 1.92 16.36
N MET A 55 3.45 0.60 16.52
CA MET A 55 4.40 -0.15 15.72
C MET A 55 3.72 -0.65 14.46
N PRO A 56 4.31 -0.38 13.27
CA PRO A 56 3.72 -0.81 12.01
C PRO A 56 3.78 -2.33 11.86
N HIS A 57 2.67 -2.92 11.38
CA HIS A 57 2.61 -4.35 11.09
C HIS A 57 2.08 -4.63 9.68
N GLY A 58 1.90 -3.60 8.89
CA GLY A 58 1.42 -3.72 7.53
C GLY A 58 1.03 -2.36 7.00
N ALA A 59 0.33 -2.35 5.88
CA ALA A 59 -0.12 -1.11 5.27
C ALA A 59 -1.46 -1.32 4.57
N LEU A 60 -2.20 -0.23 4.44
CA LEU A 60 -3.46 -0.22 3.71
C LEU A 60 -3.39 0.88 2.66
N LEU A 61 -3.74 0.53 1.42
CA LEU A 61 -3.88 1.51 0.34
C LEU A 61 -5.30 1.46 -0.18
N ILE A 62 -5.86 2.63 -0.45
CA ILE A 62 -7.13 2.76 -1.14
C ILE A 62 -6.79 3.24 -2.55
N VAL A 63 -7.20 2.46 -3.55
CA VAL A 63 -6.79 2.70 -4.94
C VAL A 63 -7.98 2.69 -5.88
N ASN A 64 -7.82 3.37 -7.03
CA ASN A 64 -8.77 3.31 -8.14
C ASN A 64 -8.18 2.45 -9.25
N ALA A 65 -8.92 1.44 -9.68
CA ALA A 65 -8.47 0.55 -10.74
C ALA A 65 -9.66 -0.03 -11.49
N GLN A 66 -9.41 -0.59 -12.66
CA GLN A 66 -10.47 -1.24 -13.44
C GLN A 66 -10.88 -2.56 -12.80
N ASP A 67 -9.89 -3.29 -12.26
CA ASP A 67 -10.15 -4.59 -11.67
C ASP A 67 -9.02 -4.94 -10.69
N GLU A 68 -9.18 -6.05 -9.99
CA GLU A 68 -8.19 -6.52 -9.02
C GLU A 68 -6.83 -6.79 -9.68
N ASN A 69 -6.85 -7.30 -10.90
CA ASN A 69 -5.61 -7.64 -11.59
C ASN A 69 -4.75 -6.39 -11.83
N GLU A 70 -5.37 -5.28 -12.19
CA GLU A 70 -4.64 -4.03 -12.37
C GLU A 70 -3.98 -3.59 -11.07
N VAL A 71 -4.68 -3.75 -9.92
CA VAL A 71 -4.11 -3.40 -8.62
C VAL A 71 -2.86 -4.22 -8.36
N ARG A 72 -2.94 -5.53 -8.56
CA ARG A 72 -1.81 -6.43 -8.30
C ARG A 72 -0.64 -6.15 -9.24
N GLU A 73 -0.93 -5.91 -10.50
CA GLU A 73 0.12 -5.64 -11.49
C GLU A 73 0.85 -4.33 -11.21
N LYS A 74 0.14 -3.30 -10.79
CA LYS A 74 0.78 -2.03 -10.46
C LYS A 74 1.60 -2.11 -9.19
N LEU A 75 1.07 -2.73 -8.14
CA LEU A 75 1.76 -2.78 -6.85
C LEU A 75 3.00 -3.65 -6.88
N LYS A 76 3.05 -4.71 -7.70
CA LYS A 76 4.23 -5.56 -7.75
C LYS A 76 5.47 -4.83 -8.24
N ASN A 77 5.32 -3.68 -8.88
CA ASN A 77 6.44 -2.86 -9.33
C ASN A 77 7.01 -1.97 -8.24
N ASP A 78 6.36 -1.92 -7.08
CA ASP A 78 6.89 -1.20 -5.93
C ASP A 78 8.16 -1.89 -5.45
N PRO A 79 9.28 -1.16 -5.30
CA PRO A 79 10.52 -1.76 -4.80
C PRO A 79 10.34 -2.54 -3.51
N TRP A 80 9.45 -2.10 -2.62
CA TRP A 80 9.22 -2.82 -1.37
C TRP A 80 8.52 -4.16 -1.55
N PHE A 81 7.59 -4.27 -2.52
CA PHE A 81 6.99 -5.57 -2.83
C PHE A 81 8.00 -6.46 -3.56
N GLU A 82 8.75 -5.87 -4.48
CA GLU A 82 9.75 -6.62 -5.25
C GLU A 82 10.87 -7.16 -4.36
N LYS A 83 11.32 -6.35 -3.39
CA LYS A 83 12.43 -6.71 -2.51
C LYS A 83 12.01 -7.44 -1.24
N GLY A 84 10.74 -7.72 -1.06
CA GLY A 84 10.26 -8.48 0.10
C GLY A 84 10.20 -7.70 1.40
N ILE A 85 10.15 -6.38 1.33
CA ILE A 85 9.92 -5.55 2.53
C ILE A 85 8.45 -5.57 2.89
N LEU A 86 7.56 -5.57 1.88
CA LEU A 86 6.13 -5.74 2.05
C LEU A 86 5.66 -6.96 1.27
N LYS A 87 4.57 -7.55 1.74
CA LYS A 87 3.91 -8.68 1.11
C LYS A 87 2.43 -8.34 0.95
N LEU A 88 1.92 -8.46 -0.26
CA LEU A 88 0.50 -8.19 -0.51
C LEU A 88 -0.35 -9.33 0.02
N GLU A 89 -1.26 -9.03 0.95
CA GLU A 89 -2.12 -10.04 1.57
C GLU A 89 -3.46 -10.15 0.89
N SER A 90 -4.09 -9.02 0.57
CA SER A 90 -5.41 -9.07 -0.04
C SER A 90 -5.70 -7.82 -0.86
N VAL A 91 -6.56 -8.00 -1.85
CA VAL A 91 -7.13 -6.90 -2.64
C VAL A 91 -8.63 -7.14 -2.67
N ASN A 92 -9.40 -6.16 -2.20
CA ASN A 92 -10.85 -6.27 -2.14
C ASN A 92 -11.48 -5.05 -2.79
N ARG A 93 -12.52 -5.28 -3.60
CA ARG A 93 -13.32 -4.19 -4.12
C ARG A 93 -14.12 -3.59 -2.97
N TRP A 94 -14.17 -2.27 -2.90
CA TRP A 94 -14.82 -1.55 -1.80
C TRP A 94 -15.84 -0.58 -2.34
N GLN A 95 -17.08 -0.73 -1.90
CA GLN A 95 -18.13 0.23 -2.17
C GLN A 95 -18.29 1.13 -0.94
N ILE A 96 -18.01 2.42 -1.10
CA ILE A 96 -18.09 3.36 0.00
C ILE A 96 -19.52 3.86 0.13
N PHE A 97 -20.21 3.45 1.19
CA PHE A 97 -21.57 3.87 1.46
C PHE A 97 -21.64 5.06 2.42
N ILE A 98 -20.68 5.11 3.34
CA ILE A 98 -20.65 6.16 4.37
C ILE A 98 -19.32 6.89 4.23
N ASP A 99 -19.39 8.17 3.94
CA ASP A 99 -18.19 8.99 3.74
C ASP A 99 -18.49 10.40 4.26
N GLU A 100 -17.92 10.70 5.42
CA GLU A 100 -18.10 12.00 6.09
C GLU A 100 -17.07 13.04 5.66
N ARG A 101 -16.02 12.62 4.96
CA ARG A 101 -15.03 13.54 4.41
C ARG A 101 -15.69 14.30 3.27
N LYS A 102 -15.62 15.52 3.23
CA LYS A 102 -16.18 16.22 2.07
C LYS A 102 -15.41 17.49 1.78
#